data_d0018f9c1685e659b3fe5d9bebe7a50a
#
_entry.id   d0018f9c1685e659b3fe5d9bebe7a50a
#
_cell.length_a   1.000
_cell.length_b   1.000
_cell.length_c   1.000
_cell.angle_alpha   90.00
_cell.angle_beta   90.00
_cell.angle_gamma   90.00
#
_symmetry.space_group_name_H-M   'P 1'
#
loop_
_entity.id
_entity.type
_entity.pdbx_description
1 polymer ?
#
loop_
_entity_poly.entity_id
_entity_poly.type
_entity_poly.pdbx_seq_one_letter_code
_entity_poly.pdbx_strand_id
1 'polypeptide(L)'
;MFKNKIIIAALAAVIGLSAAGSAQAAEAGKHPERVNWSFAGIFGTYDQNQLQRGFQVFREVCASCHGAHLLAFRNLGEAGGPGFSEAHVKALAAEYEVADATVDGGMRPAVAADRWPSPFANEQEAREAMGGAYPPDFSVLAKARGVTDPFPTWVFNYFTGYQEGGVDYIHALLTGYHEEVPEDAPEGFVLGDGQYYNDYFPGHALSMAPPLADGSVTYTPGEDGVAVPETLEQYSTDVAAFMMWVAEPHLVSRKQTGFVVLLFLVGFAGLMYATKRKLWAGIEH
;
A
#
# COMPACT_ATOMS: atom_id res chain seq x y z
N MET A 1 -46.55 17.01 32.67
CA MET A 1 -45.37 17.91 32.55
C MET A 1 -44.08 17.16 32.14
N PHE A 2 -43.87 15.90 32.49
CA PHE A 2 -42.67 15.14 32.15
C PHE A 2 -42.51 14.77 30.67
N LYS A 3 -43.60 14.40 29.99
CA LYS A 3 -43.58 14.00 28.56
C LYS A 3 -43.10 15.11 27.61
N ASN A 4 -43.44 16.36 27.88
CA ASN A 4 -43.05 17.49 27.02
C ASN A 4 -41.56 17.84 27.16
N LYS A 5 -40.93 17.56 28.31
CA LYS A 5 -39.50 17.80 28.51
C LYS A 5 -38.63 16.78 27.77
N ILE A 6 -39.11 15.54 27.63
CA ILE A 6 -38.41 14.48 26.89
C ILE A 6 -38.42 14.75 25.38
N ILE A 7 -39.57 15.25 24.86
CA ILE A 7 -39.69 15.58 23.43
C ILE A 7 -38.81 16.78 23.07
N ILE A 8 -38.74 17.79 23.93
CA ILE A 8 -37.85 18.97 23.72
C ILE A 8 -36.36 18.56 23.78
N ALA A 9 -35.97 17.69 24.71
CA ALA A 9 -34.60 17.18 24.78
C ALA A 9 -34.23 16.32 23.57
N ALA A 10 -35.15 15.51 23.04
CA ALA A 10 -34.94 14.72 21.82
C ALA A 10 -34.81 15.60 20.57
N LEU A 11 -35.65 16.66 20.45
CA LEU A 11 -35.54 17.63 19.36
C LEU A 11 -34.24 18.44 19.42
N ALA A 12 -33.80 18.84 20.61
CA ALA A 12 -32.51 19.54 20.79
C ALA A 12 -31.31 18.67 20.46
N ALA A 13 -31.34 17.36 20.74
CA ALA A 13 -30.33 16.41 20.36
C ALA A 13 -30.23 16.19 18.84
N VAL A 14 -31.37 16.16 18.14
CA VAL A 14 -31.44 16.04 16.68
C VAL A 14 -30.93 17.32 15.99
N ILE A 15 -31.23 18.51 16.53
CA ILE A 15 -30.74 19.79 15.99
C ILE A 15 -29.26 19.99 16.32
N GLY A 16 -28.77 19.48 17.46
CA GLY A 16 -27.37 19.51 17.84
C GLY A 16 -26.48 18.60 16.96
N LEU A 17 -27.00 17.48 16.43
CA LEU A 17 -26.29 16.62 15.50
C LEU A 17 -26.17 17.22 14.08
N SER A 18 -27.11 18.08 13.68
CA SER A 18 -27.04 18.73 12.36
C SER A 18 -26.15 19.98 12.32
N ALA A 19 -25.68 20.46 13.47
CA ALA A 19 -24.69 21.54 13.59
C ALA A 19 -23.25 21.05 13.77
N ALA A 20 -22.99 19.74 13.72
CA ALA A 20 -21.64 19.21 13.47
C ALA A 20 -21.26 19.66 12.07
N GLY A 21 -20.52 20.78 12.01
CA GLY A 21 -20.11 21.43 10.78
C GLY A 21 -19.61 20.41 9.77
N SER A 22 -20.04 20.57 8.55
CA SER A 22 -19.36 20.03 7.40
C SER A 22 -17.89 20.50 7.50
N ALA A 23 -17.03 19.71 8.19
CA ALA A 23 -15.63 19.70 7.83
C ALA A 23 -15.66 19.45 6.32
N GLN A 24 -15.29 20.45 5.53
CA GLN A 24 -15.02 20.24 4.12
C GLN A 24 -13.97 19.14 4.10
N ALA A 25 -14.43 17.90 3.90
CA ALA A 25 -13.54 16.82 3.52
C ALA A 25 -12.87 17.35 2.26
N ALA A 26 -11.53 17.41 2.26
CA ALA A 26 -10.80 17.65 1.05
C ALA A 26 -11.42 16.79 -0.04
N GLU A 27 -11.77 17.40 -1.17
CA GLU A 27 -12.45 16.71 -2.24
C GLU A 27 -11.70 15.41 -2.52
N ALA A 28 -12.41 14.29 -2.45
CA ALA A 28 -11.77 13.00 -2.62
C ALA A 28 -11.30 12.93 -4.08
N GLY A 29 -10.03 12.63 -4.31
CA GLY A 29 -9.54 12.36 -5.66
C GLY A 29 -10.37 11.31 -6.39
N LYS A 30 -10.17 11.15 -7.68
CA LYS A 30 -10.84 10.10 -8.49
C LYS A 30 -10.65 8.74 -7.84
N HIS A 31 -11.67 7.89 -7.92
CA HIS A 31 -11.53 6.51 -7.46
C HIS A 31 -10.62 5.74 -8.41
N PRO A 32 -9.55 5.07 -7.92
CA PRO A 32 -8.64 4.34 -8.77
C PRO A 32 -9.34 3.16 -9.47
N GLU A 33 -8.93 2.90 -10.71
CA GLU A 33 -9.35 1.69 -11.41
C GLU A 33 -8.63 0.47 -10.83
N ARG A 34 -9.31 -0.68 -10.88
CA ARG A 34 -8.74 -1.93 -10.38
C ARG A 34 -7.78 -2.51 -11.40
N VAL A 35 -6.55 -2.72 -11.00
CA VAL A 35 -5.54 -3.40 -11.79
C VAL A 35 -5.61 -4.90 -11.56
N ASN A 36 -5.29 -5.68 -12.57
CA ASN A 36 -5.27 -7.14 -12.46
C ASN A 36 -3.92 -7.61 -11.88
N TRP A 37 -3.87 -7.75 -10.57
CA TRP A 37 -2.66 -8.18 -9.86
C TRP A 37 -2.52 -9.69 -9.81
N SER A 38 -1.30 -10.22 -10.01
CA SER A 38 -1.00 -11.65 -9.89
C SER A 38 -1.29 -12.21 -8.48
N PHE A 39 -1.16 -11.36 -7.47
CA PHE A 39 -1.42 -11.68 -6.07
C PHE A 39 -2.87 -11.44 -5.64
N ALA A 40 -3.78 -11.00 -6.53
CA ALA A 40 -5.18 -10.77 -6.19
C ALA A 40 -5.95 -12.07 -5.92
N GLY A 41 -7.10 -11.94 -5.21
CA GLY A 41 -7.98 -13.05 -4.89
C GLY A 41 -7.41 -14.05 -3.89
N ILE A 42 -8.13 -15.15 -3.68
CA ILE A 42 -7.83 -16.13 -2.60
C ILE A 42 -6.55 -16.93 -2.88
N PHE A 43 -6.24 -17.22 -4.14
CA PHE A 43 -5.12 -18.07 -4.55
C PHE A 43 -4.00 -17.29 -5.26
N GLY A 44 -4.12 -15.96 -5.35
CA GLY A 44 -3.11 -15.13 -5.98
C GLY A 44 -1.75 -15.20 -5.27
N THR A 45 -0.68 -15.11 -6.06
CA THR A 45 0.72 -15.15 -5.60
C THR A 45 1.50 -14.02 -6.24
N TYR A 46 2.51 -13.53 -5.55
CA TYR A 46 3.43 -12.55 -6.14
C TYR A 46 4.20 -13.15 -7.32
N ASP A 47 4.35 -12.35 -8.37
CA ASP A 47 5.26 -12.64 -9.47
C ASP A 47 6.67 -12.17 -9.12
N GLN A 48 7.61 -13.11 -9.05
CA GLN A 48 8.98 -12.83 -8.61
C GLN A 48 9.69 -11.84 -9.54
N ASN A 49 9.53 -11.99 -10.85
CA ASN A 49 10.17 -11.11 -11.83
C ASN A 49 9.59 -9.69 -11.74
N GLN A 50 8.28 -9.56 -11.51
CA GLN A 50 7.64 -8.28 -11.26
C GLN A 50 8.18 -7.61 -10.00
N LEU A 51 8.36 -8.37 -8.90
CA LEU A 51 8.95 -7.84 -7.68
C LEU A 51 10.40 -7.40 -7.85
N GLN A 52 11.19 -8.10 -8.66
CA GLN A 52 12.57 -7.70 -8.97
C GLN A 52 12.62 -6.39 -9.75
N ARG A 53 11.79 -6.23 -10.77
CA ARG A 53 11.66 -4.97 -11.52
C ARG A 53 11.14 -3.84 -10.64
N GLY A 54 10.12 -4.10 -9.82
CA GLY A 54 9.58 -3.13 -8.87
C GLY A 54 10.62 -2.69 -7.84
N PHE A 55 11.47 -3.61 -7.36
CA PHE A 55 12.61 -3.28 -6.51
C PHE A 55 13.61 -2.39 -7.25
N GLN A 56 13.89 -2.67 -8.52
CA GLN A 56 14.79 -1.83 -9.33
C GLN A 56 14.24 -0.40 -9.44
N VAL A 57 12.96 -0.22 -9.78
CA VAL A 57 12.32 1.11 -9.81
C VAL A 57 12.38 1.79 -8.45
N PHE A 58 12.07 1.07 -7.36
CA PHE A 58 12.18 1.60 -6.00
C PHE A 58 13.58 2.10 -5.71
N ARG A 59 14.60 1.29 -5.96
CA ARG A 59 15.99 1.60 -5.66
C ARG A 59 16.53 2.78 -6.48
N GLU A 60 16.24 2.81 -7.78
CA GLU A 60 16.82 3.78 -8.71
C GLU A 60 16.11 5.14 -8.66
N VAL A 61 14.81 5.15 -8.34
CA VAL A 61 13.99 6.36 -8.38
C VAL A 61 13.48 6.75 -6.99
N CYS A 62 12.72 5.86 -6.34
CA CYS A 62 11.94 6.23 -5.16
C CYS A 62 12.80 6.38 -3.89
N ALA A 63 13.82 5.54 -3.73
CA ALA A 63 14.64 5.45 -2.52
C ALA A 63 15.48 6.71 -2.25
N SER A 64 15.63 7.60 -3.23
CA SER A 64 16.28 8.90 -3.06
C SER A 64 15.49 9.85 -2.13
N CYS A 65 14.16 9.65 -2.01
CA CYS A 65 13.27 10.48 -1.20
C CYS A 65 12.48 9.68 -0.17
N HIS A 66 12.20 8.40 -0.43
CA HIS A 66 11.34 7.56 0.41
C HIS A 66 12.13 6.46 1.12
N GLY A 67 11.91 6.33 2.42
CA GLY A 67 12.42 5.21 3.21
C GLY A 67 11.55 3.95 3.08
N ALA A 68 12.10 2.82 3.54
CA ALA A 68 11.39 1.56 3.75
C ALA A 68 11.94 0.90 5.04
N HIS A 69 11.76 1.57 6.17
CA HIS A 69 12.45 1.26 7.42
C HIS A 69 12.08 -0.11 8.04
N LEU A 70 11.02 -0.78 7.60
CA LEU A 70 10.70 -2.14 8.02
C LEU A 70 11.30 -3.21 7.09
N LEU A 71 11.76 -2.84 5.90
CA LEU A 71 12.41 -3.74 4.96
C LEU A 71 13.86 -3.98 5.40
N ALA A 72 14.24 -5.21 5.72
CA ALA A 72 15.63 -5.61 5.90
C ALA A 72 16.18 -6.16 4.56
N PHE A 73 17.48 -5.99 4.29
CA PHE A 73 18.08 -6.50 3.06
C PHE A 73 17.83 -8.00 2.87
N ARG A 74 17.90 -8.81 3.96
CA ARG A 74 17.63 -10.26 3.89
C ARG A 74 16.25 -10.60 3.36
N ASN A 75 15.25 -9.73 3.56
CA ASN A 75 13.89 -10.00 3.10
C ASN A 75 13.83 -10.13 1.57
N LEU A 76 14.71 -9.43 0.85
CA LEU A 76 14.80 -9.51 -0.61
C LEU A 76 15.17 -10.91 -1.12
N GLY A 77 15.79 -11.76 -0.28
CA GLY A 77 16.13 -13.15 -0.59
C GLY A 77 15.12 -14.17 -0.07
N GLU A 78 14.08 -13.75 0.65
CA GLU A 78 13.10 -14.66 1.23
C GLU A 78 12.16 -15.26 0.17
N ALA A 79 11.70 -16.47 0.44
CA ALA A 79 10.73 -17.14 -0.44
C ALA A 79 9.41 -16.36 -0.52
N GLY A 80 8.89 -16.20 -1.73
CA GLY A 80 7.68 -15.40 -1.99
C GLY A 80 7.94 -13.90 -2.16
N GLY A 81 9.21 -13.47 -2.09
CA GLY A 81 9.67 -12.12 -2.41
C GLY A 81 10.44 -12.07 -3.73
N PRO A 82 11.28 -11.03 -3.93
CA PRO A 82 12.13 -10.90 -5.12
C PRO A 82 13.08 -12.07 -5.35
N GLY A 83 13.41 -12.84 -4.30
CA GLY A 83 14.16 -14.09 -4.39
C GLY A 83 15.59 -13.92 -4.83
N PHE A 84 16.25 -12.80 -4.49
CA PHE A 84 17.65 -12.61 -4.77
C PHE A 84 18.53 -13.63 -4.02
N SER A 85 19.60 -14.05 -4.64
CA SER A 85 20.56 -14.95 -3.99
C SER A 85 21.18 -14.31 -2.74
N GLU A 86 21.59 -15.12 -1.78
CA GLU A 86 22.26 -14.64 -0.57
C GLU A 86 23.51 -13.79 -0.89
N ALA A 87 24.25 -14.19 -1.94
CA ALA A 87 25.41 -13.43 -2.41
C ALA A 87 25.03 -12.06 -2.95
N HIS A 88 23.94 -11.98 -3.72
CA HIS A 88 23.41 -10.71 -4.24
C HIS A 88 22.94 -9.81 -3.10
N VAL A 89 22.16 -10.36 -2.14
CA VAL A 89 21.70 -9.59 -0.96
C VAL A 89 22.86 -9.03 -0.15
N LYS A 90 23.92 -9.81 0.06
CA LYS A 90 25.13 -9.33 0.76
C LYS A 90 25.86 -8.24 0.00
N ALA A 91 26.03 -8.41 -1.31
CA ALA A 91 26.66 -7.40 -2.16
C ALA A 91 25.86 -6.09 -2.17
N LEU A 92 24.54 -6.20 -2.35
CA LEU A 92 23.63 -5.05 -2.31
C LEU A 92 23.70 -4.31 -0.96
N ALA A 93 23.64 -5.05 0.16
CA ALA A 93 23.72 -4.44 1.48
C ALA A 93 25.03 -3.66 1.67
N ALA A 94 26.16 -4.21 1.21
CA ALA A 94 27.48 -3.59 1.34
C ALA A 94 27.65 -2.27 0.54
N GLU A 95 26.72 -1.96 -0.37
CA GLU A 95 26.70 -0.66 -1.08
C GLU A 95 26.20 0.50 -0.21
N TYR A 96 25.57 0.19 0.93
CA TYR A 96 24.98 1.16 1.85
C TYR A 96 25.77 1.23 3.16
N GLU A 97 25.76 2.40 3.78
CA GLU A 97 26.31 2.60 5.12
C GLU A 97 25.20 2.77 6.15
N VAL A 98 25.41 2.20 7.32
CA VAL A 98 24.50 2.30 8.46
C VAL A 98 25.25 2.78 9.70
N ALA A 99 24.55 3.55 10.55
CA ALA A 99 25.13 4.03 11.80
C ALA A 99 25.42 2.85 12.75
N ASP A 100 26.64 2.84 13.30
CA ASP A 100 27.07 1.87 14.29
C ASP A 100 28.01 2.54 15.31
N ALA A 101 27.52 2.77 16.49
CA ALA A 101 28.30 3.43 17.56
C ALA A 101 29.47 2.59 18.09
N THR A 102 29.60 1.33 17.65
CA THR A 102 30.66 0.43 18.13
C THR A 102 31.91 0.46 17.26
N VAL A 103 31.85 1.13 16.09
CA VAL A 103 32.98 1.25 15.18
C VAL A 103 33.54 2.67 15.15
N ASP A 104 34.84 2.78 14.89
CA ASP A 104 35.50 4.08 14.72
C ASP A 104 34.88 4.79 13.50
N GLY A 105 34.47 6.05 13.69
CA GLY A 105 33.79 6.83 12.65
C GLY A 105 32.26 6.70 12.67
N GLY A 106 31.69 5.80 13.48
CA GLY A 106 30.25 5.71 13.72
C GLY A 106 29.42 5.19 12.56
N MET A 107 30.04 4.74 11.46
CA MET A 107 29.39 4.21 10.26
C MET A 107 30.09 2.91 9.80
N ARG A 108 29.32 1.96 9.29
CA ARG A 108 29.85 0.73 8.68
C ARG A 108 29.04 0.33 7.46
N PRO A 109 29.61 -0.48 6.56
CA PRO A 109 28.83 -1.13 5.50
C PRO A 109 27.68 -1.94 6.11
N ALA A 110 26.50 -1.85 5.49
CA ALA A 110 25.34 -2.62 5.93
C ALA A 110 25.53 -4.12 5.63
N VAL A 111 24.87 -4.93 6.43
CA VAL A 111 24.80 -6.39 6.24
C VAL A 111 23.34 -6.81 5.99
N ALA A 112 23.12 -8.06 5.59
CA ALA A 112 21.80 -8.58 5.26
C ALA A 112 20.75 -8.41 6.37
N ALA A 113 21.15 -8.34 7.64
CA ALA A 113 20.26 -8.14 8.77
C ALA A 113 19.84 -6.68 8.99
N ASP A 114 20.58 -5.73 8.44
CA ASP A 114 20.27 -4.32 8.55
C ASP A 114 19.02 -3.97 7.73
N ARG A 115 18.39 -2.87 8.13
CA ARG A 115 17.22 -2.35 7.45
C ARG A 115 17.63 -1.41 6.33
N TRP A 116 16.73 -1.25 5.36
CA TRP A 116 16.90 -0.26 4.29
C TRP A 116 17.08 1.14 4.91
N PRO A 117 18.16 1.84 4.60
CA PRO A 117 18.44 3.14 5.20
C PRO A 117 17.43 4.19 4.74
N SER A 118 17.11 5.12 5.64
CA SER A 118 16.34 6.30 5.27
C SER A 118 17.21 7.29 4.50
N PRO A 119 16.69 7.96 3.45
CA PRO A 119 17.43 9.00 2.73
C PRO A 119 17.69 10.25 3.58
N PHE A 120 16.93 10.44 4.65
CA PHE A 120 17.04 11.56 5.58
C PHE A 120 17.25 11.06 7.00
N ALA A 121 18.07 11.76 7.80
CA ALA A 121 18.34 11.39 9.19
C ALA A 121 17.11 11.57 10.09
N ASN A 122 16.22 12.51 9.75
CA ASN A 122 15.01 12.81 10.51
C ASN A 122 13.97 13.57 9.64
N GLU A 123 12.76 13.72 10.19
CA GLU A 123 11.65 14.41 9.51
C GLU A 123 11.95 15.89 9.21
N GLN A 124 12.67 16.59 10.09
CA GLN A 124 12.99 18.00 9.88
C GLN A 124 13.90 18.17 8.67
N GLU A 125 14.94 17.37 8.56
CA GLU A 125 15.85 17.36 7.40
C GLU A 125 15.09 17.04 6.11
N ALA A 126 14.20 16.04 6.14
CA ALA A 126 13.36 15.70 4.99
C ALA A 126 12.48 16.89 4.56
N ARG A 127 11.84 17.58 5.50
CA ARG A 127 11.02 18.76 5.18
C ARG A 127 11.83 19.93 4.64
N GLU A 128 13.01 20.17 5.18
CA GLU A 128 13.92 21.22 4.68
C GLU A 128 14.37 20.93 3.25
N ALA A 129 14.71 19.67 2.95
CA ALA A 129 15.11 19.24 1.62
C ALA A 129 13.96 19.24 0.60
N MET A 130 12.72 18.96 1.03
CA MET A 130 11.53 18.77 0.19
C MET A 130 10.54 19.95 0.24
N GLY A 131 11.00 21.17 0.51
CA GLY A 131 10.16 22.36 0.48
C GLY A 131 8.99 22.35 1.48
N GLY A 132 9.14 21.68 2.63
CA GLY A 132 8.13 21.53 3.66
C GLY A 132 7.35 20.22 3.61
N ALA A 133 7.39 19.48 2.51
CA ALA A 133 6.75 18.17 2.39
C ALA A 133 7.56 17.09 3.13
N TYR A 134 6.88 16.06 3.61
CA TYR A 134 7.52 14.89 4.20
C TYR A 134 7.18 13.64 3.37
N PRO A 135 8.15 13.07 2.64
CA PRO A 135 7.93 11.86 1.87
C PRO A 135 7.56 10.68 2.79
N PRO A 136 6.42 10.02 2.58
CA PRO A 136 6.02 8.90 3.43
C PRO A 136 6.95 7.70 3.24
N ASP A 137 7.15 6.95 4.34
CA ASP A 137 7.86 5.67 4.31
C ASP A 137 7.02 4.59 3.62
N PHE A 138 7.66 3.77 2.78
CA PHE A 138 6.98 2.76 1.95
C PHE A 138 6.65 1.45 2.67
N SER A 139 7.19 1.23 3.89
CA SER A 139 7.07 -0.06 4.58
C SER A 139 5.67 -0.63 4.67
N VAL A 140 4.65 0.23 4.82
CA VAL A 140 3.24 -0.20 4.93
C VAL A 140 2.31 0.63 4.05
N LEU A 141 2.86 1.45 3.16
CA LEU A 141 2.10 2.45 2.43
C LEU A 141 0.98 1.84 1.57
N ALA A 142 1.26 0.72 0.90
CA ALA A 142 0.27 0.00 0.09
C ALA A 142 -0.92 -0.54 0.89
N LYS A 143 -0.79 -0.68 2.21
CA LYS A 143 -1.91 -1.05 3.09
C LYS A 143 -2.54 0.17 3.74
N ALA A 144 -1.75 1.22 4.02
CA ALA A 144 -2.21 2.44 4.66
C ALA A 144 -3.03 3.35 3.73
N ARG A 145 -2.86 3.22 2.41
CA ARG A 145 -3.56 4.01 1.37
C ARG A 145 -4.76 3.27 0.78
N GLY A 146 -5.35 2.33 1.52
CA GLY A 146 -6.55 1.64 1.08
C GLY A 146 -7.69 2.61 0.78
N VAL A 147 -8.27 2.49 -0.42
CA VAL A 147 -9.46 3.25 -0.83
C VAL A 147 -10.69 2.45 -0.44
N THR A 148 -11.68 3.13 0.14
CA THR A 148 -12.94 2.49 0.52
C THR A 148 -13.90 2.53 -0.66
N ASP A 149 -14.28 1.36 -1.14
CA ASP A 149 -15.33 1.24 -2.16
C ASP A 149 -16.70 1.67 -1.63
N PRO A 150 -17.55 2.29 -2.48
CA PRO A 150 -18.92 2.62 -2.08
C PRO A 150 -19.79 1.37 -1.93
N PHE A 151 -20.93 1.51 -1.22
CA PHE A 151 -21.96 0.47 -1.21
C PHE A 151 -22.56 0.29 -2.62
N PRO A 152 -22.77 -0.94 -3.11
CA PRO A 152 -22.62 -2.22 -2.43
C PRO A 152 -21.23 -2.90 -2.63
N THR A 153 -20.31 -2.29 -3.34
CA THR A 153 -19.04 -2.90 -3.79
C THR A 153 -18.20 -3.41 -2.62
N TRP A 154 -18.11 -2.66 -1.51
CA TRP A 154 -17.35 -3.09 -0.34
C TRP A 154 -17.88 -4.40 0.27
N VAL A 155 -19.18 -4.68 0.16
CA VAL A 155 -19.77 -5.96 0.63
C VAL A 155 -19.28 -7.12 -0.24
N PHE A 156 -19.22 -6.91 -1.57
CA PHE A 156 -18.74 -7.94 -2.49
C PHE A 156 -17.25 -8.21 -2.34
N ASN A 157 -16.46 -7.25 -1.90
CA ASN A 157 -15.04 -7.41 -1.63
C ASN A 157 -14.75 -8.51 -0.59
N TYR A 158 -15.64 -8.72 0.39
CA TYR A 158 -15.51 -9.84 1.34
C TYR A 158 -15.65 -11.20 0.65
N PHE A 159 -16.45 -11.30 -0.39
CA PHE A 159 -16.65 -12.57 -1.12
C PHE A 159 -15.58 -12.78 -2.20
N THR A 160 -15.11 -11.73 -2.84
CA THR A 160 -14.05 -11.81 -3.85
C THR A 160 -12.66 -11.85 -3.23
N GLY A 161 -12.53 -11.48 -1.96
CA GLY A 161 -11.25 -11.37 -1.27
C GLY A 161 -10.41 -10.18 -1.74
N TYR A 162 -11.03 -9.18 -2.38
CA TYR A 162 -10.32 -7.98 -2.84
C TYR A 162 -9.75 -7.18 -1.65
N GLN A 163 -8.45 -6.90 -1.71
CA GLN A 163 -7.69 -6.16 -0.69
C GLN A 163 -6.67 -5.22 -1.35
N GLU A 164 -6.72 -5.09 -2.65
CA GLU A 164 -5.73 -4.45 -3.51
C GLU A 164 -5.96 -2.93 -3.67
N GLY A 165 -6.98 -2.34 -3.03
CA GLY A 165 -7.33 -0.92 -3.19
C GLY A 165 -6.20 0.06 -2.89
N GLY A 166 -5.26 -0.28 -2.00
CA GLY A 166 -4.11 0.58 -1.72
C GLY A 166 -3.05 0.51 -2.81
N VAL A 167 -2.82 -0.65 -3.40
CA VAL A 167 -1.88 -0.80 -4.51
C VAL A 167 -2.45 -0.25 -5.81
N ASP A 168 -3.77 -0.37 -6.03
CA ASP A 168 -4.47 0.31 -7.13
C ASP A 168 -4.34 1.83 -7.01
N TYR A 169 -4.47 2.37 -5.79
CA TYR A 169 -4.28 3.79 -5.54
C TYR A 169 -2.84 4.25 -5.84
N ILE A 170 -1.81 3.48 -5.45
CA ILE A 170 -0.41 3.83 -5.72
C ILE A 170 -0.16 3.86 -7.23
N HIS A 171 -0.62 2.85 -7.95
CA HIS A 171 -0.51 2.79 -9.41
C HIS A 171 -1.20 4.01 -10.05
N ALA A 172 -2.46 4.27 -9.68
CA ALA A 172 -3.22 5.40 -10.19
C ALA A 172 -2.56 6.75 -9.85
N LEU A 173 -2.03 6.92 -8.62
CA LEU A 173 -1.31 8.13 -8.24
C LEU A 173 -0.10 8.39 -9.13
N LEU A 174 0.68 7.37 -9.46
CA LEU A 174 1.88 7.51 -10.28
C LEU A 174 1.56 7.84 -11.75
N THR A 175 0.42 7.37 -12.25
CA THR A 175 -0.03 7.58 -13.63
C THR A 175 -0.99 8.75 -13.80
N GLY A 176 -1.50 9.32 -12.70
CA GLY A 176 -2.54 10.35 -12.71
C GLY A 176 -2.06 11.80 -12.67
N TYR A 177 -0.81 12.07 -13.00
CA TYR A 177 -0.29 13.42 -13.11
C TYR A 177 -0.71 14.10 -14.42
N HIS A 178 -0.93 15.42 -14.36
CA HIS A 178 -1.17 16.26 -15.51
C HIS A 178 -0.11 17.36 -15.58
N GLU A 179 0.34 17.71 -16.78
CA GLU A 179 1.28 18.82 -17.00
C GLU A 179 0.63 20.17 -16.68
N GLU A 180 -0.66 20.31 -17.00
CA GLU A 180 -1.47 21.49 -16.72
C GLU A 180 -2.71 21.10 -15.92
N VAL A 181 -3.27 22.06 -15.19
CA VAL A 181 -4.53 21.84 -14.46
C VAL A 181 -5.65 21.60 -15.48
N PRO A 182 -6.37 20.45 -15.42
CA PRO A 182 -7.44 20.15 -16.36
C PRO A 182 -8.60 21.14 -16.27
N GLU A 183 -9.36 21.33 -17.36
CA GLU A 183 -10.51 22.23 -17.42
C GLU A 183 -11.65 21.78 -16.47
N ASP A 184 -11.73 20.50 -16.15
CA ASP A 184 -12.69 19.89 -15.22
C ASP A 184 -12.21 19.88 -13.77
N ALA A 185 -11.11 20.56 -13.46
CA ALA A 185 -10.65 20.72 -12.07
C ALA A 185 -11.71 21.42 -11.21
N PRO A 186 -11.72 21.18 -9.87
CA PRO A 186 -12.67 21.81 -8.97
C PRO A 186 -12.73 23.33 -9.10
N GLU A 187 -13.93 23.91 -9.01
CA GLU A 187 -14.12 25.36 -9.17
C GLU A 187 -13.28 26.13 -8.12
N GLY A 188 -12.47 27.06 -8.62
CA GLY A 188 -11.57 27.85 -7.76
C GLY A 188 -10.29 27.12 -7.33
N PHE A 189 -9.98 25.97 -7.94
CA PHE A 189 -8.73 25.24 -7.67
C PHE A 189 -7.50 26.06 -8.12
N VAL A 190 -6.50 26.12 -7.26
CA VAL A 190 -5.22 26.79 -7.53
C VAL A 190 -4.08 25.94 -6.98
N LEU A 191 -3.10 25.64 -7.81
CA LEU A 191 -1.85 25.00 -7.37
C LEU A 191 -0.98 25.98 -6.58
N GLY A 192 -0.45 25.51 -5.45
CA GLY A 192 0.62 26.21 -4.73
C GLY A 192 1.98 26.05 -5.40
N ASP A 193 2.95 26.85 -4.97
CA ASP A 193 4.32 26.75 -5.45
C ASP A 193 4.90 25.35 -5.18
N GLY A 194 5.47 24.73 -6.22
CA GLY A 194 6.06 23.39 -6.14
C GLY A 194 5.05 22.26 -5.99
N GLN A 195 3.77 22.50 -6.31
CA GLN A 195 2.74 21.47 -6.37
C GLN A 195 2.40 21.10 -7.80
N TYR A 196 1.93 19.86 -7.96
CA TYR A 196 1.55 19.26 -9.24
C TYR A 196 0.12 18.74 -9.16
N TYR A 197 -0.64 18.89 -10.23
CA TYR A 197 -1.99 18.36 -10.30
C TYR A 197 -1.97 16.84 -10.43
N ASN A 198 -2.81 16.18 -9.64
CA ASN A 198 -2.96 14.74 -9.70
C ASN A 198 -4.42 14.34 -9.49
N ASP A 199 -4.96 13.54 -10.40
CA ASP A 199 -6.35 13.10 -10.40
C ASP A 199 -6.76 12.35 -9.13
N TYR A 200 -5.86 11.56 -8.56
CA TYR A 200 -6.15 10.60 -7.51
C TYR A 200 -5.76 11.08 -6.11
N PHE A 201 -4.89 12.08 -6.04
CA PHE A 201 -4.50 12.62 -4.73
C PHE A 201 -5.65 13.44 -4.13
N PRO A 202 -6.01 13.23 -2.84
CA PRO A 202 -7.05 14.02 -2.19
C PRO A 202 -6.72 15.52 -2.23
N GLY A 203 -7.64 16.32 -2.78
CA GLY A 203 -7.44 17.75 -3.00
C GLY A 203 -6.57 18.07 -4.22
N HIS A 204 -6.19 17.11 -5.05
CA HIS A 204 -5.51 17.22 -6.34
C HIS A 204 -4.15 17.95 -6.38
N ALA A 205 -3.70 18.55 -5.28
CA ALA A 205 -2.45 19.29 -5.17
C ALA A 205 -1.38 18.46 -4.43
N LEU A 206 -0.45 17.88 -5.17
CA LEU A 206 0.59 16.99 -4.64
C LEU A 206 1.97 17.65 -4.73
N SER A 207 2.70 17.67 -3.60
CA SER A 207 4.06 18.25 -3.54
C SER A 207 5.15 17.33 -4.12
N MET A 208 4.83 16.07 -4.41
CA MET A 208 5.73 15.16 -5.12
C MET A 208 5.67 15.47 -6.62
N ALA A 209 6.79 15.81 -7.22
CA ALA A 209 6.89 15.93 -8.69
C ALA A 209 6.66 14.57 -9.35
N PRO A 210 6.19 14.50 -10.62
CA PRO A 210 6.09 13.25 -11.36
C PRO A 210 7.42 12.49 -11.31
N PRO A 211 7.52 11.35 -10.62
CA PRO A 211 8.81 10.70 -10.39
C PRO A 211 9.26 9.80 -11.55
N LEU A 212 8.33 9.43 -12.42
CA LEU A 212 8.51 8.47 -13.50
C LEU A 212 8.02 9.02 -14.84
N ALA A 213 8.74 8.68 -15.89
CA ALA A 213 8.35 8.90 -17.29
C ALA A 213 8.82 7.68 -18.11
N ASP A 214 8.38 7.57 -19.35
CA ASP A 214 8.87 6.53 -20.25
C ASP A 214 10.38 6.60 -20.39
N GLY A 215 11.06 5.45 -20.26
CA GLY A 215 12.53 5.36 -20.30
C GLY A 215 13.25 5.80 -19.02
N SER A 216 12.55 6.05 -17.90
CA SER A 216 13.19 6.45 -16.63
C SER A 216 14.10 5.36 -16.04
N VAL A 217 13.78 4.10 -16.28
CA VAL A 217 14.55 2.93 -15.79
C VAL A 217 14.76 1.98 -16.95
N THR A 218 16.01 1.52 -17.11
CA THR A 218 16.33 0.48 -18.11
C THR A 218 16.31 -0.88 -17.43
N TYR A 219 15.36 -1.71 -17.79
CA TYR A 219 15.23 -3.03 -17.21
C TYR A 219 16.32 -3.99 -17.70
N THR A 220 16.91 -4.72 -16.77
CA THR A 220 17.75 -5.85 -17.12
C THR A 220 16.88 -6.95 -17.72
N PRO A 221 17.19 -7.45 -18.93
CA PRO A 221 16.42 -8.55 -19.52
C PRO A 221 16.32 -9.74 -18.57
N GLY A 222 15.11 -10.31 -18.44
CA GLY A 222 14.91 -11.52 -17.66
C GLY A 222 15.67 -12.72 -18.24
N GLU A 223 15.78 -13.81 -17.47
CA GLU A 223 16.41 -15.06 -17.92
C GLU A 223 15.72 -15.65 -19.17
N ASP A 224 14.45 -15.35 -19.38
CA ASP A 224 13.64 -15.73 -20.54
C ASP A 224 13.94 -14.89 -21.80
N GLY A 225 14.71 -13.82 -21.68
CA GLY A 225 15.06 -12.90 -22.77
C GLY A 225 13.87 -12.06 -23.27
N VAL A 226 12.74 -12.07 -22.57
CA VAL A 226 11.57 -11.25 -22.92
C VAL A 226 11.82 -9.81 -22.52
N ALA A 227 11.74 -8.90 -23.50
CA ALA A 227 11.83 -7.46 -23.21
C ALA A 227 10.53 -6.98 -22.55
N VAL A 228 10.67 -6.33 -21.40
CA VAL A 228 9.55 -5.70 -20.68
C VAL A 228 9.48 -4.24 -21.11
N PRO A 229 8.28 -3.67 -21.35
CA PRO A 229 8.14 -2.27 -21.73
C PRO A 229 8.75 -1.32 -20.69
N GLU A 230 9.52 -0.34 -21.16
CA GLU A 230 10.13 0.71 -20.32
C GLU A 230 9.23 1.96 -20.33
N THR A 231 7.99 1.79 -19.83
CA THR A 231 6.94 2.81 -19.83
C THR A 231 6.50 3.18 -18.43
N LEU A 232 5.96 4.38 -18.26
CA LEU A 232 5.37 4.85 -17.01
C LEU A 232 4.37 3.84 -16.43
N GLU A 233 3.50 3.29 -17.27
CA GLU A 233 2.48 2.31 -16.88
C GLU A 233 3.12 1.03 -16.29
N GLN A 234 4.16 0.50 -16.96
CA GLN A 234 4.85 -0.70 -16.50
C GLN A 234 5.62 -0.45 -15.20
N TYR A 235 6.34 0.68 -15.11
CA TYR A 235 7.07 1.04 -13.89
C TYR A 235 6.13 1.20 -12.70
N SER A 236 5.00 1.90 -12.91
CA SER A 236 3.99 2.13 -11.87
C SER A 236 3.38 0.81 -11.39
N THR A 237 3.11 -0.12 -12.32
CA THR A 237 2.61 -1.46 -11.99
C THR A 237 3.65 -2.26 -11.20
N ASP A 238 4.90 -2.28 -11.64
CA ASP A 238 5.95 -3.08 -11.01
C ASP A 238 6.31 -2.55 -9.61
N VAL A 239 6.46 -1.22 -9.45
CA VAL A 239 6.79 -0.64 -8.14
C VAL A 239 5.63 -0.74 -7.16
N ALA A 240 4.37 -0.59 -7.61
CA ALA A 240 3.21 -0.76 -6.77
C ALA A 240 3.09 -2.22 -6.25
N ALA A 241 3.37 -3.22 -7.10
CA ALA A 241 3.45 -4.63 -6.69
C ALA A 241 4.56 -4.86 -5.65
N PHE A 242 5.73 -4.27 -5.85
CA PHE A 242 6.83 -4.33 -4.88
C PHE A 242 6.43 -3.69 -3.55
N MET A 243 5.82 -2.51 -3.55
CA MET A 243 5.33 -1.85 -2.34
C MET A 243 4.27 -2.67 -1.61
N MET A 244 3.40 -3.39 -2.34
CA MET A 244 2.45 -4.32 -1.72
C MET A 244 3.16 -5.48 -1.05
N TRP A 245 4.19 -6.06 -1.69
CA TRP A 245 4.99 -7.10 -1.07
C TRP A 245 5.73 -6.60 0.17
N VAL A 246 6.33 -5.41 0.14
CA VAL A 246 6.98 -4.81 1.31
C VAL A 246 5.99 -4.66 2.48
N ALA A 247 4.75 -4.24 2.19
CA ALA A 247 3.72 -4.05 3.20
C ALA A 247 3.13 -5.37 3.73
N GLU A 248 3.13 -6.43 2.93
CA GLU A 248 2.58 -7.74 3.30
C GLU A 248 3.39 -8.90 2.70
N PRO A 249 4.64 -9.13 3.14
CA PRO A 249 5.51 -10.17 2.59
C PRO A 249 4.96 -11.59 2.78
N HIS A 250 4.10 -11.79 3.78
CA HIS A 250 3.48 -13.07 4.10
C HIS A 250 2.06 -13.25 3.54
N LEU A 251 1.62 -12.41 2.59
CA LEU A 251 0.28 -12.46 1.98
C LEU A 251 -0.06 -13.87 1.47
N VAL A 252 0.84 -14.49 0.73
CA VAL A 252 0.61 -15.82 0.13
C VAL A 252 0.46 -16.89 1.21
N SER A 253 1.36 -16.93 2.18
CA SER A 253 1.29 -17.90 3.29
C SER A 253 0.06 -17.69 4.18
N ARG A 254 -0.33 -16.42 4.40
CA ARG A 254 -1.56 -16.09 5.14
C ARG A 254 -2.80 -16.61 4.41
N LYS A 255 -2.88 -16.42 3.08
CA LYS A 255 -4.01 -16.92 2.26
C LYS A 255 -4.08 -18.45 2.30
N GLN A 256 -2.97 -19.14 2.10
CA GLN A 256 -2.89 -20.61 2.17
C GLN A 256 -3.30 -21.14 3.53
N THR A 257 -2.73 -20.60 4.61
CA THR A 257 -3.08 -21.00 5.98
C THR A 257 -4.55 -20.69 6.27
N GLY A 258 -5.04 -19.54 5.90
CA GLY A 258 -6.44 -19.15 6.07
C GLY A 258 -7.40 -20.10 5.39
N PHE A 259 -7.10 -20.51 4.15
CA PHE A 259 -7.92 -21.50 3.44
C PHE A 259 -7.98 -22.85 4.16
N VAL A 260 -6.84 -23.37 4.61
CA VAL A 260 -6.77 -24.63 5.38
C VAL A 260 -7.56 -24.53 6.68
N VAL A 261 -7.41 -23.42 7.41
CA VAL A 261 -8.17 -23.16 8.66
C VAL A 261 -9.67 -23.11 8.40
N LEU A 262 -10.12 -22.44 7.33
CA LEU A 262 -11.54 -22.40 6.97
C LEU A 262 -12.10 -23.79 6.67
N LEU A 263 -11.38 -24.63 5.91
CA LEU A 263 -11.77 -26.01 5.64
C LEU A 263 -11.90 -26.83 6.94
N PHE A 264 -10.91 -26.69 7.82
CA PHE A 264 -10.96 -27.34 9.13
C PHE A 264 -12.18 -26.90 9.95
N LEU A 265 -12.45 -25.59 10.01
CA LEU A 265 -13.58 -25.05 10.79
C LEU A 265 -14.93 -25.50 10.23
N VAL A 266 -15.10 -25.58 8.92
CA VAL A 266 -16.32 -26.09 8.26
C VAL A 266 -16.52 -27.57 8.62
N GLY A 267 -15.48 -28.39 8.51
CA GLY A 267 -15.54 -29.80 8.92
C GLY A 267 -15.85 -29.97 10.41
N PHE A 268 -15.21 -29.20 11.26
CA PHE A 268 -15.43 -29.22 12.70
C PHE A 268 -16.85 -28.76 13.08
N ALA A 269 -17.36 -27.70 12.46
CA ALA A 269 -18.74 -27.23 12.65
C ALA A 269 -19.78 -28.31 12.25
N GLY A 270 -19.55 -28.99 11.12
CA GLY A 270 -20.39 -30.12 10.69
C GLY A 270 -20.40 -31.25 11.69
N LEU A 271 -19.22 -31.65 12.25
CA LEU A 271 -19.09 -32.65 13.26
C LEU A 271 -19.82 -32.25 14.55
N MET A 272 -19.63 -31.04 15.02
CA MET A 272 -20.31 -30.50 16.19
C MET A 272 -21.82 -30.44 16.01
N TYR A 273 -22.30 -30.08 14.85
CA TYR A 273 -23.71 -30.07 14.49
C TYR A 273 -24.30 -31.52 14.54
N ALA A 274 -23.62 -32.48 13.93
CA ALA A 274 -24.03 -33.88 13.95
C ALA A 274 -24.08 -34.43 15.41
N THR A 275 -23.05 -34.12 16.20
CA THR A 275 -22.99 -34.49 17.64
C THR A 275 -24.15 -33.86 18.41
N LYS A 276 -24.39 -32.56 18.23
CA LYS A 276 -25.54 -31.87 18.84
C LYS A 276 -26.85 -32.60 18.47
N ARG A 277 -27.10 -32.85 17.18
CA ARG A 277 -28.32 -33.56 16.75
C ARG A 277 -28.48 -34.92 17.42
N LYS A 278 -27.42 -35.68 17.55
CA LYS A 278 -27.46 -37.00 18.17
C LYS A 278 -27.77 -36.92 19.69
N LEU A 279 -27.15 -35.99 20.39
CA LEU A 279 -27.36 -35.82 21.85
C LEU A 279 -28.79 -35.32 22.17
N TRP A 280 -29.35 -34.48 21.31
CA TRP A 280 -30.68 -33.87 21.55
C TRP A 280 -31.84 -34.63 20.89
N ALA A 281 -31.57 -35.72 20.17
CA ALA A 281 -32.61 -36.50 19.46
C ALA A 281 -33.62 -37.20 20.39
N GLY A 282 -33.31 -37.36 21.68
CA GLY A 282 -34.19 -37.98 22.65
C GLY A 282 -34.84 -37.01 23.64
N ILE A 283 -34.69 -35.71 23.46
CA ILE A 283 -35.28 -34.69 24.33
C ILE A 283 -36.58 -34.20 23.68
N GLU A 284 -37.73 -34.55 24.25
CA GLU A 284 -39.04 -33.98 23.91
C GLU A 284 -39.09 -32.55 24.44
N HIS A 285 -39.46 -31.61 23.58
CA HIS A 285 -39.65 -30.19 23.92
C HIS A 285 -41.14 -29.93 24.19
#